data_4ffb8bc87f7c4d13e0dfdfe460b70535
#
_entry.id   4ffb8bc87f7c4d13e0dfdfe460b70535
#
_cell.length_a   1.000
_cell.length_b   1.000
_cell.length_c   1.000
_cell.angle_alpha   90.00
_cell.angle_beta   90.00
_cell.angle_gamma   90.00
#
_symmetry.space_group_name_H-M   'P 1'
#
loop_
_entity.id
_entity.type
_entity.pdbx_description
1 polymer ?
#
loop_
_entity_poly.entity_id
_entity_poly.type
_entity_poly.pdbx_seq_one_letter_code
_entity_poly.pdbx_strand_id
1 'polypeptide(L)'
;MRTINTGSSGNGYALISGEDILLLECGVPAKEMLKAIDYQTSMVNGCILSHIHGDHAGYIKQYMQYGIKVYTSDEVETDVETVMGEKTIGLQRMKRQKIGSFEVVPFHVPHGETECDGWLIDTPDGRILFITDAEYCPYDFSKMHINYGLIECNYAEDYIRIEDSSPKYNHVLTGHMELETCKRLIQKINSVSLRSIGLIHLSAYNGNPVRFTEEIQEIVDCDVDVWVAEKGTEKEFRLMPF
;
A
#
# COMPACT_ATOMS: atom_id res chain seq x y z
N MET A 1 -0.22 9.06 -9.23
CA MET A 1 0.59 8.27 -8.28
C MET A 1 1.96 7.97 -8.86
N ARG A 2 3.01 8.01 -8.06
CA ARG A 2 4.38 7.57 -8.42
C ARG A 2 4.82 6.44 -7.50
N THR A 3 5.38 5.36 -8.05
CA THR A 3 6.00 4.25 -7.29
C THR A 3 7.50 4.51 -7.25
N ILE A 4 8.06 4.73 -6.06
CA ILE A 4 9.50 4.93 -5.89
C ILE A 4 10.20 3.58 -5.84
N ASN A 5 9.64 2.67 -5.10
CA ASN A 5 10.01 1.27 -5.03
C ASN A 5 8.87 0.45 -4.41
N THR A 6 8.90 -0.89 -4.57
CA THR A 6 7.92 -1.82 -4.01
C THR A 6 8.56 -3.19 -3.75
N GLY A 7 8.00 -3.94 -2.78
CA GLY A 7 8.48 -5.27 -2.37
C GLY A 7 9.57 -5.21 -1.30
N SER A 8 10.13 -6.35 -0.95
CA SER A 8 11.08 -6.54 0.18
C SER A 8 12.38 -5.70 0.10
N SER A 9 12.62 -5.00 -1.00
CA SER A 9 13.76 -4.07 -1.13
C SER A 9 13.45 -2.66 -0.64
N GLY A 10 12.22 -2.41 -0.22
CA GLY A 10 11.72 -1.15 0.30
C GLY A 10 10.47 -0.68 -0.44
N ASN A 11 9.53 -0.16 0.30
CA ASN A 11 8.24 0.32 -0.19
C ASN A 11 8.15 1.84 -0.03
N GLY A 12 7.72 2.52 -1.09
CA GLY A 12 7.53 3.95 -1.05
C GLY A 12 6.74 4.43 -2.27
N TYR A 13 5.66 5.17 -2.00
CA TYR A 13 4.78 5.69 -3.05
C TYR A 13 4.41 7.14 -2.75
N ALA A 14 4.06 7.90 -3.79
CA ALA A 14 3.55 9.27 -3.65
C ALA A 14 2.20 9.41 -4.37
N LEU A 15 1.18 9.79 -3.63
CA LEU A 15 -0.11 10.21 -4.17
C LEU A 15 -0.07 11.72 -4.34
N ILE A 16 -0.22 12.19 -5.57
CA ILE A 16 -0.20 13.60 -5.93
C ILE A 16 -1.59 13.97 -6.42
N SER A 17 -2.23 14.94 -5.76
CA SER A 17 -3.55 15.45 -6.11
C SER A 17 -3.51 16.98 -6.06
N GLY A 18 -3.48 17.61 -7.24
CA GLY A 18 -3.29 19.05 -7.35
C GLY A 18 -1.96 19.53 -6.75
N GLU A 19 -2.05 20.38 -5.74
CA GLU A 19 -0.90 20.92 -4.99
C GLU A 19 -0.60 20.15 -3.69
N ASP A 20 -1.29 19.03 -3.44
CA ASP A 20 -1.13 18.22 -2.24
C ASP A 20 -0.48 16.87 -2.54
N ILE A 21 0.42 16.44 -1.67
CA ILE A 21 1.12 15.16 -1.75
C ILE A 21 0.96 14.40 -0.44
N LEU A 22 0.47 13.16 -0.54
CA LEU A 22 0.51 12.18 0.55
C LEU A 22 1.52 11.10 0.18
N LEU A 23 2.52 10.91 1.03
CA LEU A 23 3.47 9.82 0.88
C LEU A 23 2.92 8.56 1.55
N LEU A 24 3.22 7.39 0.97
CA LEU A 24 2.89 6.10 1.55
C LEU A 24 4.20 5.35 1.75
N GLU A 25 4.41 4.84 2.96
CA GLU A 25 5.56 4.07 3.41
C GLU A 25 6.88 4.87 3.48
N CYS A 26 7.73 4.47 4.42
CA CYS A 26 9.07 5.00 4.66
C CYS A 26 10.17 3.96 4.38
N GLY A 27 9.91 2.99 3.50
CA GLY A 27 10.83 1.89 3.16
C GLY A 27 11.90 2.24 2.13
N VAL A 28 11.90 3.47 1.61
CA VAL A 28 12.92 3.98 0.69
C VAL A 28 13.64 5.19 1.30
N PRO A 29 14.92 5.45 0.95
CA PRO A 29 15.60 6.64 1.41
C PRO A 29 14.79 7.91 1.13
N ALA A 30 14.62 8.79 2.12
CA ALA A 30 13.83 10.01 1.97
C ALA A 30 14.31 10.89 0.81
N LYS A 31 15.61 10.88 0.51
CA LYS A 31 16.16 11.59 -0.64
C LYS A 31 15.66 11.06 -1.99
N GLU A 32 15.45 9.75 -2.13
CA GLU A 32 14.89 9.14 -3.34
C GLU A 32 13.40 9.51 -3.47
N MET A 33 12.66 9.46 -2.38
CA MET A 33 11.27 9.91 -2.31
C MET A 33 11.15 11.38 -2.73
N LEU A 34 11.95 12.27 -2.13
CA LEU A 34 11.93 13.69 -2.44
C LEU A 34 12.31 13.99 -3.90
N LYS A 35 13.28 13.25 -4.44
CA LYS A 35 13.63 13.35 -5.87
C LYS A 35 12.45 12.95 -6.76
N ALA A 36 11.73 11.90 -6.40
CA ALA A 36 10.57 11.40 -7.17
C ALA A 36 9.38 12.38 -7.18
N ILE A 37 9.31 13.31 -6.23
CA ILE A 37 8.32 14.40 -6.19
C ILE A 37 8.92 15.75 -6.60
N ASP A 38 10.02 15.74 -7.35
CA ASP A 38 10.70 16.95 -7.85
C ASP A 38 11.07 17.95 -6.72
N TYR A 39 11.37 17.43 -5.52
CA TYR A 39 11.67 18.18 -4.29
C TYR A 39 10.56 19.15 -3.85
N GLN A 40 9.33 18.92 -4.23
CA GLN A 40 8.16 19.74 -3.85
C GLN A 40 7.73 19.49 -2.40
N THR A 41 8.65 19.67 -1.46
CA THR A 41 8.45 19.36 -0.05
C THR A 41 7.35 20.18 0.61
N SER A 42 7.12 21.40 0.13
CA SER A 42 6.03 22.26 0.63
C SER A 42 4.65 21.74 0.32
N MET A 43 4.52 20.86 -0.67
CA MET A 43 3.27 20.20 -1.05
C MET A 43 3.01 18.91 -0.23
N VAL A 44 4.02 18.41 0.49
CA VAL A 44 3.90 17.16 1.27
C VAL A 44 3.12 17.42 2.55
N ASN A 45 1.92 16.85 2.64
CA ASN A 45 1.04 16.94 3.81
C ASN A 45 1.47 15.96 4.91
N GLY A 46 2.10 14.84 4.54
CA GLY A 46 2.61 13.82 5.45
C GLY A 46 2.90 12.51 4.74
N CYS A 47 3.29 11.53 5.54
CA CYS A 47 3.49 10.14 5.13
C CYS A 47 2.64 9.24 6.02
N ILE A 48 1.88 8.30 5.45
CA ILE A 48 1.22 7.23 6.20
C ILE A 48 2.11 5.98 6.16
N LEU A 49 2.14 5.25 7.26
CA LEU A 49 2.95 4.05 7.44
C LEU A 49 2.05 2.90 7.88
N SER A 50 2.16 1.75 7.23
CA SER A 50 1.37 0.56 7.53
C SER A 50 1.86 -0.18 8.78
N HIS A 51 3.17 -0.39 8.91
CA HIS A 51 3.79 -1.17 9.99
C HIS A 51 5.30 -0.93 10.11
N ILE A 52 5.96 -1.59 11.07
CA ILE A 52 7.35 -1.31 11.48
C ILE A 52 8.44 -2.10 10.74
N HIS A 53 8.13 -3.03 9.83
CA HIS A 53 9.18 -3.77 9.12
C HIS A 53 10.13 -2.85 8.35
N GLY A 54 11.39 -3.30 8.20
CA GLY A 54 12.46 -2.46 7.67
C GLY A 54 12.24 -1.97 6.24
N ASP A 55 11.57 -2.75 5.42
CA ASP A 55 11.20 -2.39 4.04
C ASP A 55 9.98 -1.44 3.96
N HIS A 56 9.34 -1.11 5.09
CA HIS A 56 8.27 -0.13 5.22
C HIS A 56 8.68 1.08 6.08
N ALA A 57 9.32 0.86 7.22
CA ALA A 57 9.68 1.91 8.18
C ALA A 57 11.19 2.22 8.23
N GLY A 58 12.04 1.51 7.48
CA GLY A 58 13.50 1.55 7.64
C GLY A 58 14.15 2.94 7.51
N TYR A 59 13.47 3.87 6.87
CA TYR A 59 13.98 5.24 6.70
C TYR A 59 13.12 6.29 7.40
N ILE A 60 12.21 5.91 8.30
CA ILE A 60 11.27 6.82 9.00
C ILE A 60 12.00 8.05 9.61
N LYS A 61 13.14 7.83 10.24
CA LYS A 61 13.96 8.88 10.83
C LYS A 61 14.41 9.95 9.81
N GLN A 62 14.74 9.54 8.58
CA GLN A 62 15.11 10.47 7.52
C GLN A 62 13.92 11.33 7.10
N TYR A 63 12.71 10.77 7.00
CA TYR A 63 11.49 11.52 6.68
C TYR A 63 11.24 12.59 7.74
N MET A 64 11.33 12.25 9.02
CA MET A 64 11.17 13.18 10.13
C MET A 64 12.25 14.28 10.15
N GLN A 65 13.50 13.96 9.80
CA GLN A 65 14.58 14.93 9.66
C GLN A 65 14.34 15.95 8.54
N TYR A 66 13.61 15.57 7.49
CA TYR A 66 13.15 16.50 6.46
C TYR A 66 11.86 17.24 6.84
N GLY A 67 11.38 17.09 8.08
CA GLY A 67 10.17 17.74 8.56
C GLY A 67 8.87 17.12 8.09
N ILE A 68 8.93 15.93 7.49
CA ILE A 68 7.75 15.19 7.06
C ILE A 68 7.13 14.51 8.28
N LYS A 69 5.84 14.81 8.53
CA LYS A 69 5.06 14.14 9.56
C LYS A 69 4.73 12.73 9.12
N VAL A 70 4.97 11.74 9.98
CA VAL A 70 4.59 10.35 9.73
C VAL A 70 3.38 10.01 10.60
N TYR A 71 2.37 9.44 9.96
CA TYR A 71 1.09 9.06 10.56
C TYR A 71 0.95 7.54 10.54
N THR A 72 0.49 6.98 11.64
CA THR A 72 0.21 5.54 11.85
C THR A 72 -1.13 5.38 12.54
N SER A 73 -1.63 4.15 12.76
CA SER A 73 -2.64 3.98 13.81
C SER A 73 -2.03 4.13 15.19
N ASP A 74 -2.87 4.30 16.21
CA ASP A 74 -2.44 4.36 17.62
C ASP A 74 -1.69 3.08 18.02
N GLU A 75 -2.08 1.92 17.47
CA GLU A 75 -1.46 0.62 17.72
C GLU A 75 -0.06 0.55 17.09
N VAL A 76 0.08 0.91 15.82
CA VAL A 76 1.39 0.94 15.12
C VAL A 76 2.29 2.05 15.69
N GLU A 77 1.74 3.18 16.16
CA GLU A 77 2.52 4.22 16.87
C GLU A 77 3.24 3.63 18.08
N THR A 78 2.55 2.78 18.86
CA THR A 78 3.14 2.10 20.01
C THR A 78 4.34 1.25 19.60
N ASP A 79 4.23 0.51 18.51
CA ASP A 79 5.35 -0.30 17.98
C ASP A 79 6.50 0.57 17.47
N VAL A 80 6.22 1.66 16.76
CA VAL A 80 7.24 2.61 16.32
C VAL A 80 7.98 3.21 17.51
N GLU A 81 7.27 3.64 18.56
CA GLU A 81 7.90 4.23 19.75
C GLU A 81 8.74 3.18 20.51
N THR A 82 8.22 1.98 20.71
CA THR A 82 8.88 0.96 21.54
C THR A 82 10.05 0.28 20.83
N VAL A 83 9.96 0.03 19.53
CA VAL A 83 10.95 -0.73 18.76
C VAL A 83 11.95 0.20 18.07
N MET A 84 11.49 1.31 17.51
CA MET A 84 12.31 2.22 16.70
C MET A 84 12.77 3.48 17.48
N GLY A 85 12.11 3.81 18.59
CA GLY A 85 12.41 5.00 19.39
C GLY A 85 12.03 6.32 18.73
N GLU A 86 11.17 6.28 17.73
CA GLU A 86 10.68 7.45 17.00
C GLU A 86 9.22 7.73 17.37
N LYS A 87 8.76 8.97 17.14
CA LYS A 87 7.36 9.36 17.42
C LYS A 87 6.63 9.70 16.14
N THR A 88 5.58 8.94 15.86
CA THR A 88 4.63 9.21 14.79
C THR A 88 3.43 10.00 15.32
N ILE A 89 2.45 10.23 14.48
CA ILE A 89 1.17 10.81 14.88
C ILE A 89 0.14 9.70 14.77
N GLY A 90 -0.32 9.21 15.93
CA GLY A 90 -1.33 8.16 16.03
C GLY A 90 -2.69 8.63 15.52
N LEU A 91 -3.33 7.77 14.73
CA LEU A 91 -4.66 7.95 14.21
C LEU A 91 -5.55 6.79 14.68
N GLN A 92 -6.76 7.10 15.07
CA GLN A 92 -7.68 6.06 15.54
C GLN A 92 -8.19 5.20 14.38
N ARG A 93 -7.98 3.87 14.48
CA ARG A 93 -8.54 2.91 13.51
C ARG A 93 -10.05 3.09 13.34
N MET A 94 -10.54 2.83 12.14
CA MET A 94 -11.95 2.92 11.75
C MET A 94 -12.55 4.32 11.89
N LYS A 95 -11.73 5.35 12.09
CA LYS A 95 -12.18 6.75 12.11
C LYS A 95 -11.55 7.54 10.97
N ARG A 96 -12.38 8.37 10.35
CA ARG A 96 -11.96 9.30 9.30
C ARG A 96 -11.22 10.48 9.90
N GLN A 97 -10.04 10.78 9.38
CA GLN A 97 -9.17 11.85 9.85
C GLN A 97 -8.52 12.56 8.67
N LYS A 98 -8.12 13.83 8.83
CA LYS A 98 -7.56 14.63 7.74
C LYS A 98 -6.05 14.74 7.81
N ILE A 99 -5.40 14.59 6.64
CA ILE A 99 -3.99 14.91 6.40
C ILE A 99 -3.93 15.81 5.16
N GLY A 100 -3.85 17.12 5.36
CA GLY A 100 -4.01 18.08 4.26
C GLY A 100 -5.38 18.00 3.61
N SER A 101 -5.44 17.84 2.30
CA SER A 101 -6.69 17.63 1.54
C SER A 101 -7.16 16.17 1.53
N PHE A 102 -6.34 15.22 2.01
CA PHE A 102 -6.68 13.81 2.08
C PHE A 102 -7.51 13.51 3.33
N GLU A 103 -8.50 12.64 3.19
CA GLU A 103 -9.17 12.03 4.34
C GLU A 103 -8.78 10.54 4.39
N VAL A 104 -8.27 10.10 5.53
CA VAL A 104 -7.73 8.74 5.70
C VAL A 104 -8.46 7.99 6.80
N VAL A 105 -8.56 6.67 6.63
CA VAL A 105 -9.08 5.75 7.65
C VAL A 105 -8.13 4.57 7.73
N PRO A 106 -7.33 4.43 8.80
CA PRO A 106 -6.56 3.22 9.05
C PRO A 106 -7.49 2.09 9.51
N PHE A 107 -7.19 0.86 9.12
CA PHE A 107 -7.87 -0.34 9.58
C PHE A 107 -6.89 -1.49 9.68
N HIS A 108 -7.06 -2.33 10.69
CA HIS A 108 -6.18 -3.48 10.92
C HIS A 108 -6.23 -4.51 9.79
N VAL A 109 -5.07 -5.02 9.37
CA VAL A 109 -4.93 -6.19 8.51
C VAL A 109 -3.96 -7.20 9.16
N PRO A 110 -4.24 -8.52 9.09
CA PRO A 110 -3.35 -9.52 9.69
C PRO A 110 -2.03 -9.62 8.92
N HIS A 111 -0.92 -9.58 9.67
CA HIS A 111 0.44 -9.72 9.17
C HIS A 111 1.33 -10.44 10.20
N GLY A 112 1.11 -11.75 10.35
CA GLY A 112 1.76 -12.55 11.38
C GLY A 112 1.47 -12.01 12.79
N GLU A 113 2.53 -11.73 13.55
CA GLU A 113 2.45 -11.14 14.89
C GLU A 113 2.67 -9.62 14.90
N THR A 114 2.83 -8.99 13.72
CA THR A 114 3.11 -7.56 13.58
C THR A 114 1.81 -6.77 13.42
N GLU A 115 1.63 -5.70 14.20
CA GLU A 115 0.55 -4.74 13.98
C GLU A 115 0.70 -4.10 12.60
N CYS A 116 -0.32 -4.24 11.77
CA CYS A 116 -0.30 -3.73 10.40
C CYS A 116 -1.65 -3.10 10.03
N ASP A 117 -1.59 -2.02 9.26
CA ASP A 117 -2.75 -1.28 8.79
C ASP A 117 -2.85 -1.23 7.27
N GLY A 118 -4.06 -1.50 6.78
CA GLY A 118 -4.51 -1.00 5.50
C GLY A 118 -5.09 0.41 5.64
N TRP A 119 -5.23 1.10 4.52
CA TRP A 119 -5.70 2.48 4.49
C TRP A 119 -6.80 2.69 3.45
N LEU A 120 -7.89 3.30 3.85
CA LEU A 120 -8.85 3.90 2.93
C LEU A 120 -8.53 5.39 2.83
N ILE A 121 -8.28 5.86 1.61
CA ILE A 121 -7.81 7.24 1.35
C ILE A 121 -8.78 7.91 0.40
N ASP A 122 -9.46 8.94 0.87
CA ASP A 122 -10.29 9.79 0.02
C ASP A 122 -9.46 10.98 -0.48
N THR A 123 -9.49 11.20 -1.79
CA THR A 123 -8.86 12.33 -2.48
C THR A 123 -9.91 13.05 -3.32
N PRO A 124 -9.66 14.28 -3.79
CA PRO A 124 -10.52 14.92 -4.79
C PRO A 124 -10.69 14.08 -6.08
N ASP A 125 -9.71 13.23 -6.40
CA ASP A 125 -9.66 12.42 -7.61
C ASP A 125 -10.24 11.00 -7.41
N GLY A 126 -10.78 10.69 -6.21
CA GLY A 126 -11.44 9.43 -5.92
C GLY A 126 -10.93 8.73 -4.66
N ARG A 127 -11.51 7.58 -4.39
CA ARG A 127 -11.23 6.75 -3.21
C ARG A 127 -10.26 5.64 -3.55
N ILE A 128 -9.20 5.55 -2.76
CA ILE A 128 -8.13 4.56 -2.90
C ILE A 128 -8.21 3.60 -1.73
N LEU A 129 -8.15 2.29 -2.02
CA LEU A 129 -7.90 1.24 -1.03
C LEU A 129 -6.43 0.83 -1.14
N PHE A 130 -5.65 1.06 -0.09
CA PHE A 130 -4.24 0.69 0.00
C PHE A 130 -4.06 -0.42 1.03
N ILE A 131 -3.59 -1.59 0.59
CA ILE A 131 -3.32 -2.76 1.43
C ILE A 131 -1.99 -3.35 0.99
N THR A 132 -1.03 -3.38 1.88
CA THR A 132 0.28 -4.03 1.73
C THR A 132 0.52 -4.94 2.92
N ASP A 133 1.35 -5.97 2.73
CA ASP A 133 1.77 -6.90 3.79
C ASP A 133 0.59 -7.40 4.64
N ALA A 134 -0.34 -8.08 3.96
CA ALA A 134 -1.54 -8.60 4.60
C ALA A 134 -1.84 -10.02 4.13
N GLU A 135 -2.05 -10.94 5.05
CA GLU A 135 -2.51 -12.30 4.73
C GLU A 135 -3.85 -12.26 3.99
N TYR A 136 -4.75 -11.41 4.45
CA TYR A 136 -6.07 -11.15 3.85
C TYR A 136 -6.66 -9.84 4.40
N CYS A 137 -7.73 -9.36 3.77
CA CYS A 137 -8.50 -8.23 4.30
C CYS A 137 -9.76 -8.74 5.01
N PRO A 138 -9.91 -8.48 6.34
CA PRO A 138 -11.07 -8.95 7.11
C PRO A 138 -12.35 -8.11 6.89
N TYR A 139 -12.24 -6.99 6.16
CA TYR A 139 -13.36 -6.04 6.00
C TYR A 139 -14.05 -6.18 4.64
N ASP A 140 -15.32 -5.80 4.60
CA ASP A 140 -16.11 -5.75 3.38
C ASP A 140 -16.19 -4.30 2.86
N PHE A 141 -15.54 -4.04 1.74
CA PHE A 141 -15.54 -2.74 1.05
C PHE A 141 -16.51 -2.67 -0.13
N SER A 142 -17.36 -3.68 -0.35
CA SER A 142 -18.26 -3.79 -1.51
C SER A 142 -19.18 -2.57 -1.70
N LYS A 143 -19.54 -1.90 -0.60
CA LYS A 143 -20.42 -0.70 -0.59
C LYS A 143 -19.66 0.62 -0.52
N MET A 144 -18.34 0.58 -0.54
CA MET A 144 -17.52 1.78 -0.30
C MET A 144 -17.18 2.57 -1.56
N HIS A 145 -17.63 2.10 -2.74
CA HIS A 145 -17.37 2.76 -4.04
C HIS A 145 -15.88 3.05 -4.25
N ILE A 146 -15.04 2.01 -4.14
CA ILE A 146 -13.61 2.11 -4.39
C ILE A 146 -13.38 2.47 -5.85
N ASN A 147 -12.53 3.48 -6.10
CA ASN A 147 -12.12 3.89 -7.45
C ASN A 147 -10.78 3.27 -7.84
N TYR A 148 -9.86 3.14 -6.90
CA TYR A 148 -8.52 2.65 -7.15
C TYR A 148 -8.10 1.67 -6.04
N GLY A 149 -7.58 0.51 -6.44
CA GLY A 149 -6.95 -0.43 -5.51
C GLY A 149 -5.43 -0.38 -5.67
N LEU A 150 -4.70 -0.24 -4.57
CA LEU A 150 -3.28 -0.52 -4.46
C LEU A 150 -3.17 -1.69 -3.50
N ILE A 151 -3.12 -2.90 -4.04
CA ILE A 151 -3.36 -4.12 -3.27
C ILE A 151 -2.17 -5.06 -3.45
N GLU A 152 -1.67 -5.58 -2.34
CA GLU A 152 -0.65 -6.61 -2.38
C GLU A 152 -1.12 -7.84 -3.15
N CYS A 153 -0.25 -8.34 -4.02
CA CYS A 153 -0.37 -9.64 -4.65
C CYS A 153 1.02 -10.27 -4.66
N ASN A 154 1.39 -10.91 -3.54
CA ASN A 154 2.79 -11.26 -3.30
C ASN A 154 3.21 -12.52 -4.04
N TYR A 155 2.44 -13.60 -3.93
CA TYR A 155 2.81 -14.91 -4.44
C TYR A 155 1.60 -15.70 -4.97
N ALA A 156 1.87 -16.77 -5.70
CA ALA A 156 0.89 -17.82 -6.00
C ALA A 156 1.38 -19.16 -5.41
N GLU A 157 0.46 -19.94 -4.83
CA GLU A 157 0.80 -21.21 -4.16
C GLU A 157 1.53 -22.19 -5.06
N ASP A 158 1.20 -22.26 -6.34
CA ASP A 158 1.81 -23.17 -7.30
C ASP A 158 3.26 -22.83 -7.68
N TYR A 159 3.75 -21.64 -7.31
CA TYR A 159 5.16 -21.27 -7.43
C TYR A 159 5.99 -21.64 -6.19
N ILE A 160 5.33 -21.98 -5.09
CA ILE A 160 6.00 -22.35 -3.86
C ILE A 160 6.43 -23.81 -3.93
N ARG A 161 7.73 -24.07 -3.84
CA ARG A 161 8.26 -25.44 -3.82
C ARG A 161 8.10 -26.03 -2.43
N ILE A 162 7.40 -27.18 -2.33
CA ILE A 162 7.11 -27.91 -1.06
C ILE A 162 8.39 -28.30 -0.28
N GLU A 163 9.55 -28.30 -0.94
CA GLU A 163 10.84 -28.65 -0.32
C GLU A 163 11.44 -27.52 0.54
N ASP A 164 10.86 -26.34 0.50
CA ASP A 164 11.37 -25.14 1.20
C ASP A 164 10.68 -24.97 2.58
N SER A 165 10.97 -25.87 3.53
CA SER A 165 10.53 -25.76 4.93
C SER A 165 11.31 -24.73 5.76
N SER A 166 11.84 -23.68 5.13
CA SER A 166 12.62 -22.65 5.80
C SER A 166 11.71 -21.70 6.62
N PRO A 167 12.19 -21.05 7.69
CA PRO A 167 11.46 -20.01 8.39
C PRO A 167 10.99 -18.87 7.46
N LYS A 168 11.73 -18.60 6.39
CA LYS A 168 11.39 -17.64 5.35
C LYS A 168 10.12 -18.05 4.58
N TYR A 169 9.94 -19.34 4.34
CA TYR A 169 8.75 -19.90 3.70
C TYR A 169 7.50 -19.66 4.55
N ASN A 170 7.58 -19.99 5.85
CA ASN A 170 6.47 -19.76 6.76
C ASN A 170 6.10 -18.26 6.82
N HIS A 171 7.08 -17.37 6.83
CA HIS A 171 6.85 -15.93 6.83
C HIS A 171 6.10 -15.45 5.57
N VAL A 172 6.42 -15.96 4.39
CA VAL A 172 5.69 -15.65 3.16
C VAL A 172 4.22 -16.09 3.26
N LEU A 173 3.97 -17.29 3.77
CA LEU A 173 2.60 -17.84 3.88
C LEU A 173 1.75 -17.14 4.93
N THR A 174 2.35 -16.66 6.01
CA THR A 174 1.64 -16.10 7.17
C THR A 174 1.71 -14.58 7.26
N GLY A 175 2.31 -13.92 6.28
CA GLY A 175 2.49 -12.47 6.32
C GLY A 175 2.08 -11.73 5.06
N HIS A 176 1.80 -12.46 3.96
CA HIS A 176 1.58 -11.83 2.65
C HIS A 176 0.36 -12.40 1.91
N MET A 177 -0.18 -11.60 1.01
CA MET A 177 -1.40 -11.94 0.27
C MET A 177 -1.09 -12.83 -0.94
N GLU A 178 -1.69 -14.01 -0.92
CA GLU A 178 -1.69 -14.96 -2.02
C GLU A 178 -2.62 -14.51 -3.15
N LEU A 179 -2.32 -14.89 -4.41
CA LEU A 179 -3.05 -14.48 -5.61
C LEU A 179 -4.57 -14.74 -5.52
N GLU A 180 -5.01 -15.92 -5.09
CA GLU A 180 -6.44 -16.22 -4.98
C GLU A 180 -7.13 -15.42 -3.87
N THR A 181 -6.40 -15.06 -2.82
CA THR A 181 -6.89 -14.16 -1.76
C THR A 181 -7.02 -12.73 -2.28
N CYS A 182 -6.03 -12.25 -3.04
CA CYS A 182 -6.07 -10.98 -3.74
C CYS A 182 -7.26 -10.91 -4.70
N LYS A 183 -7.46 -11.95 -5.53
CA LYS A 183 -8.61 -12.05 -6.45
C LYS A 183 -9.94 -11.95 -5.72
N ARG A 184 -10.11 -12.67 -4.60
CA ARG A 184 -11.34 -12.60 -3.79
C ARG A 184 -11.61 -11.19 -3.23
N LEU A 185 -10.58 -10.48 -2.81
CA LEU A 185 -10.71 -9.08 -2.36
C LEU A 185 -11.12 -8.17 -3.52
N ILE A 186 -10.43 -8.28 -4.66
CA ILE A 186 -10.71 -7.46 -5.84
C ILE A 186 -12.12 -7.72 -6.38
N GLN A 187 -12.58 -8.96 -6.42
CA GLN A 187 -13.97 -9.28 -6.80
C GLN A 187 -15.00 -8.59 -5.90
N LYS A 188 -14.75 -8.47 -4.60
CA LYS A 188 -15.65 -7.78 -3.67
C LYS A 188 -15.73 -6.27 -3.90
N ILE A 189 -14.64 -5.65 -4.31
CA ILE A 189 -14.60 -4.20 -4.59
C ILE A 189 -14.90 -3.87 -6.05
N ASN A 190 -14.98 -4.88 -6.94
CA ASN A 190 -15.32 -4.69 -8.34
C ASN A 190 -16.75 -4.14 -8.45
N SER A 191 -16.86 -2.93 -8.93
CA SER A 191 -18.11 -2.18 -9.07
C SER A 191 -17.98 -1.15 -10.18
N VAL A 192 -19.08 -0.57 -10.60
CA VAL A 192 -19.11 0.50 -11.60
C VAL A 192 -18.24 1.72 -11.24
N SER A 193 -17.79 1.82 -9.99
CA SER A 193 -16.88 2.88 -9.54
C SER A 193 -15.41 2.56 -9.73
N LEU A 194 -15.05 1.27 -9.84
CA LEU A 194 -13.65 0.85 -9.96
C LEU A 194 -13.07 1.30 -11.30
N ARG A 195 -11.86 1.84 -11.28
CA ARG A 195 -11.16 2.35 -12.47
C ARG A 195 -9.81 1.71 -12.68
N SER A 196 -9.09 1.42 -11.59
CA SER A 196 -7.75 0.86 -11.72
C SER A 196 -7.35 0.04 -10.51
N ILE A 197 -6.61 -1.04 -10.76
CA ILE A 197 -5.98 -1.90 -9.76
C ILE A 197 -4.48 -1.92 -10.02
N GLY A 198 -3.71 -1.40 -9.07
CA GLY A 198 -2.26 -1.56 -9.00
C GLY A 198 -1.91 -2.71 -8.06
N LEU A 199 -1.28 -3.75 -8.59
CA LEU A 199 -0.73 -4.84 -7.80
C LEU A 199 0.63 -4.39 -7.26
N ILE A 200 0.78 -4.40 -5.94
CA ILE A 200 1.98 -3.96 -5.23
C ILE A 200 2.62 -5.12 -4.47
N HIS A 201 3.84 -4.93 -3.98
CA HIS A 201 4.56 -5.86 -3.12
C HIS A 201 4.68 -7.29 -3.68
N LEU A 202 4.92 -7.45 -4.99
CA LEU A 202 5.11 -8.76 -5.60
C LEU A 202 6.44 -9.38 -5.16
N SER A 203 6.41 -10.67 -4.85
CA SER A 203 7.63 -11.45 -4.59
C SER A 203 8.47 -11.60 -5.87
N ALA A 204 9.75 -11.29 -5.77
CA ALA A 204 10.69 -11.47 -6.89
C ALA A 204 10.87 -12.95 -7.29
N TYR A 205 10.53 -13.89 -6.41
CA TYR A 205 10.73 -15.33 -6.63
C TYR A 205 9.44 -16.10 -6.86
N ASN A 206 8.35 -15.69 -6.19
CA ASN A 206 7.07 -16.40 -6.17
C ASN A 206 5.94 -15.58 -6.81
N GLY A 207 6.25 -14.40 -7.36
CA GLY A 207 5.34 -13.54 -8.11
C GLY A 207 5.58 -13.67 -9.63
N ASN A 208 4.53 -13.45 -10.40
CA ASN A 208 4.60 -13.36 -11.86
C ASN A 208 3.74 -12.17 -12.33
N PRO A 209 4.36 -11.03 -12.65
CA PRO A 209 3.63 -9.82 -13.03
C PRO A 209 2.64 -10.02 -14.18
N VAL A 210 3.05 -10.74 -15.22
CA VAL A 210 2.22 -10.98 -16.40
C VAL A 210 1.00 -11.82 -16.04
N ARG A 211 1.23 -13.00 -15.45
CA ARG A 211 0.16 -13.90 -15.04
C ARG A 211 -0.81 -13.22 -14.07
N PHE A 212 -0.29 -12.52 -13.05
CA PHE A 212 -1.13 -11.89 -12.03
C PHE A 212 -2.01 -10.78 -12.63
N THR A 213 -1.45 -9.98 -13.54
CA THR A 213 -2.22 -8.98 -14.28
C THR A 213 -3.32 -9.63 -15.12
N GLU A 214 -3.01 -10.68 -15.88
CA GLU A 214 -3.98 -11.39 -16.74
C GLU A 214 -5.11 -12.00 -15.89
N GLU A 215 -4.80 -12.74 -14.83
CA GLU A 215 -5.80 -13.37 -13.97
C GLU A 215 -6.68 -12.37 -13.21
N ILE A 216 -6.13 -11.20 -12.81
CA ILE A 216 -6.93 -10.13 -12.22
C ILE A 216 -7.81 -9.45 -13.28
N GLN A 217 -7.29 -9.23 -14.50
CA GLN A 217 -8.07 -8.64 -15.58
C GLN A 217 -9.28 -9.49 -15.97
N GLU A 218 -9.20 -10.83 -15.84
CA GLU A 218 -10.31 -11.74 -16.13
C GLU A 218 -11.49 -11.62 -15.15
N ILE A 219 -11.27 -11.07 -13.95
CA ILE A 219 -12.26 -11.00 -12.87
C ILE A 219 -12.81 -9.59 -12.62
N VAL A 220 -12.34 -8.59 -13.34
CA VAL A 220 -12.83 -7.22 -13.27
C VAL A 220 -13.48 -6.81 -14.59
N ASP A 221 -14.20 -5.69 -14.59
CA ASP A 221 -14.78 -5.14 -15.80
C ASP A 221 -13.70 -4.73 -16.80
N CYS A 222 -13.97 -4.82 -18.10
CA CYS A 222 -12.97 -4.62 -19.16
C CYS A 222 -12.41 -3.18 -19.24
N ASP A 223 -13.07 -2.21 -18.61
CA ASP A 223 -12.62 -0.80 -18.51
C ASP A 223 -11.79 -0.53 -17.24
N VAL A 224 -11.63 -1.53 -16.38
CA VAL A 224 -10.71 -1.44 -15.23
C VAL A 224 -9.29 -1.70 -15.70
N ASP A 225 -8.42 -0.73 -15.45
CA ASP A 225 -7.00 -0.81 -15.80
C ASP A 225 -6.23 -1.57 -14.72
N VAL A 226 -5.73 -2.77 -15.04
CA VAL A 226 -4.93 -3.62 -14.14
C VAL A 226 -3.45 -3.52 -14.51
N TRP A 227 -2.61 -3.25 -13.54
CA TRP A 227 -1.17 -3.07 -13.75
C TRP A 227 -0.38 -3.48 -12.51
N VAL A 228 0.91 -3.74 -12.69
CA VAL A 228 1.85 -4.02 -11.60
C VAL A 228 2.68 -2.79 -11.31
N ALA A 229 2.77 -2.42 -10.03
CA ALA A 229 3.66 -1.37 -9.59
C ALA A 229 5.11 -1.88 -9.63
N GLU A 230 5.93 -1.18 -10.40
CA GLU A 230 7.37 -1.42 -10.46
C GLU A 230 8.10 -0.13 -10.07
N LYS A 231 9.38 -0.24 -9.76
CA LYS A 231 10.22 0.93 -9.46
C LYS A 231 10.16 1.94 -10.61
N GLY A 232 9.74 3.17 -10.29
CA GLY A 232 9.63 4.28 -11.24
C GLY A 232 8.33 4.32 -12.04
N THR A 233 7.36 3.43 -11.73
CA THR A 233 6.04 3.49 -12.39
C THR A 233 5.31 4.78 -12.00
N GLU A 234 4.83 5.49 -13.00
CA GLU A 234 3.89 6.61 -12.85
C GLU A 234 2.52 6.21 -13.39
N LYS A 235 1.48 6.44 -12.60
CA LYS A 235 0.10 6.13 -12.98
C LYS A 235 -0.80 7.31 -12.67
N GLU A 236 -1.51 7.76 -13.70
CA GLU A 236 -2.54 8.77 -13.54
C GLU A 236 -3.86 8.12 -13.16
N PHE A 237 -4.48 8.60 -12.09
CA PHE A 237 -5.80 8.18 -11.64
C PHE A 237 -6.84 9.16 -12.19
N ARG A 238 -7.78 8.65 -12.99
CA ARG A 238 -8.84 9.46 -13.61
C ARG A 238 -10.20 8.85 -13.29
N LEU A 239 -11.08 9.63 -12.67
CA LEU A 239 -12.48 9.22 -12.43
C LEU A 239 -13.27 9.11 -13.72
N MET A 240 -12.96 9.96 -14.71
CA MET A 240 -13.56 9.96 -16.02
C MET A 240 -12.56 9.40 -17.04
N PRO A 241 -12.98 8.52 -17.96
CA PRO A 241 -12.08 7.91 -18.94
C PRO A 241 -11.66 8.84 -20.07
N PHE A 242 -12.14 10.08 -20.08
CA PHE A 242 -11.87 11.09 -21.14
C PHE A 242 -11.30 12.37 -20.57
#